data_fed035deff8acea0d6354c9506d4b1fa
#
_entry.id   fed035deff8acea0d6354c9506d4b1fa
#
_cell.length_a   1.000
_cell.length_b   1.000
_cell.length_c   1.000
_cell.angle_alpha   90.00
_cell.angle_beta   90.00
_cell.angle_gamma   90.00
#
_symmetry.space_group_name_H-M   'P 1'
#
loop_
_entity.id
_entity.type
_entity.pdbx_description
1 polymer ?
#
loop_
_entity_poly.entity_id
_entity_poly.type
_entity_poly.pdbx_seq_one_letter_code
_entity_poly.pdbx_strand_id
1 'polypeptide(L)'
;YAYSEKYVLVLSHDEVVHLKCSMLEKMPGELDDKFKNLKAGYTFMFGHPGKKLLFMGQDFGQLREWSEARELDWYLLGEENHQKLQQYVSDLLHIYRKYPALYGADNDPSAFEWINANDGDRSIFSFVRKSPTRRNNILIVCNFTPVARPDYRVGVPKKKQYKLIMDCLLYTSPSPRD
;
A
#
# COMPACT_ATOMS: atom_id res chain seq x y z
N TYR A 1 13.31 5.56 15.66
CA TYR A 1 14.17 4.74 14.78
C TYR A 1 14.04 5.10 13.30
N ALA A 2 12.85 5.49 12.82
CA ALA A 2 12.69 5.98 11.46
C ALA A 2 13.69 7.13 11.19
N TYR A 3 14.43 7.03 10.09
CA TYR A 3 15.48 7.97 9.65
C TYR A 3 16.82 7.93 10.40
N SER A 4 16.95 7.21 11.49
CA SER A 4 18.24 7.10 12.22
C SER A 4 19.09 5.94 11.73
N GLU A 5 18.48 4.94 11.10
CA GLU A 5 19.13 3.74 10.63
C GLU A 5 18.41 3.14 9.39
N LYS A 6 19.09 2.22 8.71
CA LYS A 6 18.49 1.45 7.61
C LYS A 6 17.63 0.33 8.20
N TYR A 7 16.36 0.30 7.87
CA TYR A 7 15.41 -0.67 8.39
C TYR A 7 14.49 -1.23 7.29
N VAL A 8 13.81 -2.31 7.64
CA VAL A 8 12.82 -2.96 6.78
C VAL A 8 11.45 -2.82 7.45
N LEU A 9 10.47 -2.31 6.71
CA LEU A 9 9.07 -2.41 7.09
C LEU A 9 8.60 -3.82 6.76
N VAL A 10 8.20 -4.55 7.78
CA VAL A 10 7.97 -5.99 7.70
C VAL A 10 6.51 -6.29 7.98
N LEU A 11 5.86 -7.03 7.06
CA LEU A 11 4.71 -7.85 7.35
C LEU A 11 5.16 -9.31 7.28
N SER A 12 5.69 -9.81 8.40
CA SER A 12 6.34 -11.13 8.48
C SER A 12 5.33 -12.25 8.77
N HIS A 13 5.86 -13.45 9.00
CA HIS A 13 5.07 -14.59 9.48
C HIS A 13 4.39 -14.29 10.82
N ASP A 14 5.00 -13.50 11.68
CA ASP A 14 4.43 -13.15 13.00
C ASP A 14 3.05 -12.50 12.91
N GLU A 15 2.74 -11.90 11.77
CA GLU A 15 1.44 -11.27 11.53
C GLU A 15 0.37 -12.27 11.08
N VAL A 16 0.73 -13.48 10.69
CA VAL A 16 -0.17 -14.41 10.01
C VAL A 16 -0.12 -15.83 10.58
N VAL A 17 0.28 -15.99 11.85
CA VAL A 17 0.35 -17.24 12.59
C VAL A 17 -0.27 -17.12 13.98
N HIS A 18 -0.47 -18.23 14.66
CA HIS A 18 -0.88 -18.31 16.07
C HIS A 18 -2.21 -17.59 16.38
N LEU A 19 -3.25 -17.90 15.60
CA LEU A 19 -4.61 -17.35 15.73
C LEU A 19 -4.72 -15.85 15.47
N LYS A 20 -3.80 -15.30 14.69
CA LYS A 20 -3.81 -13.89 14.27
C LYS A 20 -4.53 -13.64 12.94
N CYS A 21 -5.02 -14.69 12.29
CA CYS A 21 -5.61 -14.65 10.95
C CYS A 21 -4.62 -14.25 9.84
N SER A 22 -5.05 -14.38 8.58
CA SER A 22 -4.29 -13.83 7.45
C SER A 22 -4.36 -12.31 7.41
N MET A 23 -3.47 -11.67 6.62
CA MET A 23 -3.54 -10.22 6.47
C MET A 23 -4.87 -9.74 5.87
N LEU A 24 -5.44 -10.51 4.93
CA LEU A 24 -6.73 -10.19 4.33
C LEU A 24 -7.86 -10.30 5.36
N GLU A 25 -7.87 -11.35 6.18
CA GLU A 25 -8.91 -11.57 7.19
C GLU A 25 -8.90 -10.54 8.33
N LYS A 26 -7.78 -9.88 8.58
CA LYS A 26 -7.69 -8.76 9.53
C LYS A 26 -8.38 -7.50 9.04
N MET A 27 -8.61 -7.37 7.73
CA MET A 27 -9.24 -6.16 7.19
C MET A 27 -10.72 -6.13 7.52
N PRO A 28 -11.27 -4.94 7.81
CA PRO A 28 -12.69 -4.77 8.13
C PRO A 28 -13.58 -4.89 6.89
N GLY A 29 -14.86 -5.18 7.12
CA GLY A 29 -15.90 -5.19 6.09
C GLY A 29 -16.08 -6.55 5.41
N GLU A 30 -16.87 -6.53 4.33
CA GLU A 30 -17.08 -7.68 3.47
C GLU A 30 -15.85 -7.96 2.61
N LEU A 31 -15.82 -9.11 1.92
CA LEU A 31 -14.64 -9.57 1.19
C LEU A 31 -14.05 -8.52 0.24
N ASP A 32 -14.89 -7.85 -0.55
CA ASP A 32 -14.45 -6.80 -1.47
C ASP A 32 -13.82 -5.60 -0.74
N ASP A 33 -14.38 -5.22 0.41
CA ASP A 33 -13.85 -4.11 1.21
C ASP A 33 -12.55 -4.51 1.91
N LYS A 34 -12.41 -5.77 2.31
CA LYS A 34 -11.14 -6.31 2.81
C LYS A 34 -10.03 -6.16 1.78
N PHE A 35 -10.27 -6.54 0.52
CA PHE A 35 -9.28 -6.36 -0.57
C PHE A 35 -8.93 -4.89 -0.81
N LYS A 36 -9.93 -3.99 -0.80
CA LYS A 36 -9.69 -2.54 -0.96
C LYS A 36 -8.84 -1.98 0.19
N ASN A 37 -9.17 -2.35 1.42
CA ASN A 37 -8.44 -1.91 2.61
C ASN A 37 -7.01 -2.44 2.63
N LEU A 38 -6.81 -3.72 2.28
CA LEU A 38 -5.47 -4.31 2.18
C LEU A 38 -4.60 -3.59 1.14
N LYS A 39 -5.16 -3.25 -0.03
CA LYS A 39 -4.46 -2.44 -1.06
C LYS A 39 -4.08 -1.06 -0.53
N ALA A 40 -4.98 -0.39 0.19
CA ALA A 40 -4.68 0.89 0.83
C ALA A 40 -3.53 0.75 1.85
N GLY A 41 -3.55 -0.32 2.67
CA GLY A 41 -2.48 -0.65 3.61
C GLY A 41 -1.13 -0.89 2.92
N TYR A 42 -1.12 -1.64 1.82
CA TYR A 42 0.11 -1.86 1.04
C TYR A 42 0.61 -0.57 0.39
N THR A 43 -0.28 0.27 -0.16
CA THR A 43 0.13 1.60 -0.68
C THR A 43 0.80 2.43 0.40
N PHE A 44 0.19 2.48 1.58
CA PHE A 44 0.72 3.20 2.73
C PHE A 44 2.09 2.67 3.15
N MET A 45 2.24 1.36 3.28
CA MET A 45 3.50 0.70 3.62
C MET A 45 4.59 0.97 2.57
N PHE A 46 4.28 0.79 1.28
CA PHE A 46 5.25 1.02 0.21
C PHE A 46 5.61 2.49 0.04
N GLY A 47 4.68 3.39 0.37
CA GLY A 47 4.93 4.82 0.41
C GLY A 47 5.83 5.27 1.55
N HIS A 48 5.83 4.60 2.69
CA HIS A 48 6.66 4.97 3.84
C HIS A 48 8.15 4.71 3.60
N PRO A 49 9.04 5.42 4.32
CA PRO A 49 10.47 5.10 4.34
C PRO A 49 10.75 3.67 4.82
N GLY A 50 11.92 3.13 4.48
CA GLY A 50 12.36 1.78 4.81
C GLY A 50 12.13 0.77 3.68
N LYS A 51 12.91 -0.31 3.65
CA LYS A 51 12.73 -1.41 2.71
C LYS A 51 11.47 -2.21 3.06
N LYS A 52 10.96 -2.98 2.11
CA LYS A 52 9.66 -3.65 2.23
C LYS A 52 9.83 -5.16 2.28
N LEU A 53 9.05 -5.81 3.11
CA LEU A 53 8.90 -7.25 3.14
C LEU A 53 7.43 -7.61 3.29
N LEU A 54 6.91 -8.34 2.31
CA LEU A 54 5.65 -9.07 2.40
C LEU A 54 5.99 -10.55 2.53
N PHE A 55 5.41 -11.21 3.51
CA PHE A 55 5.59 -12.65 3.69
C PHE A 55 4.73 -13.43 2.68
N MET A 56 5.13 -14.68 2.37
CA MET A 56 4.50 -15.52 1.35
C MET A 56 2.99 -15.61 1.48
N GLY A 57 2.29 -15.49 0.34
CA GLY A 57 0.85 -15.53 0.24
C GLY A 57 0.16 -14.20 0.50
N GLN A 58 0.85 -13.21 1.03
CA GLN A 58 0.27 -11.89 1.25
C GLN A 58 0.06 -11.12 -0.06
N ASP A 59 0.86 -11.39 -1.06
CA ASP A 59 0.80 -10.78 -2.39
C ASP A 59 -0.46 -11.14 -3.19
N PHE A 60 -1.08 -12.29 -2.89
CA PHE A 60 -2.36 -12.69 -3.50
C PHE A 60 -3.51 -12.84 -2.48
N GLY A 61 -3.28 -12.45 -1.21
CA GLY A 61 -4.33 -12.42 -0.20
C GLY A 61 -4.76 -13.80 0.29
N GLN A 62 -3.82 -14.66 0.66
CA GLN A 62 -4.13 -15.94 1.28
C GLN A 62 -5.15 -15.78 2.41
N LEU A 63 -6.16 -16.63 2.47
CA LEU A 63 -7.25 -16.56 3.46
C LEU A 63 -6.87 -17.21 4.78
N ARG A 64 -6.20 -18.36 4.72
CA ARG A 64 -5.77 -19.07 5.93
C ARG A 64 -4.48 -18.51 6.48
N GLU A 65 -4.27 -18.67 7.78
CA GLU A 65 -2.96 -18.46 8.40
C GLU A 65 -1.89 -19.29 7.71
N TRP A 66 -0.69 -18.74 7.67
CA TRP A 66 0.46 -19.49 7.18
C TRP A 66 0.81 -20.66 8.11
N SER A 67 1.28 -21.75 7.53
CA SER A 67 1.75 -22.93 8.26
C SER A 67 2.83 -23.63 7.44
N GLU A 68 3.92 -24.04 8.10
CA GLU A 68 4.98 -24.84 7.50
C GLU A 68 4.52 -26.26 7.12
N ALA A 69 3.41 -26.71 7.69
CA ALA A 69 2.88 -28.06 7.44
C ALA A 69 2.08 -28.18 6.13
N ARG A 70 1.88 -27.08 5.39
CA ARG A 70 1.12 -27.09 4.14
C ARG A 70 1.62 -26.04 3.17
N GLU A 71 1.35 -26.26 1.90
CA GLU A 71 1.59 -25.26 0.85
C GLU A 71 0.62 -24.08 0.94
N LEU A 72 0.96 -23.00 0.23
CA LEU A 72 0.07 -21.84 0.06
C LEU A 72 -1.18 -22.23 -0.73
N ASP A 73 -2.23 -21.46 -0.54
CA ASP A 73 -3.54 -21.70 -1.17
C ASP A 73 -3.57 -21.21 -2.62
N TRP A 74 -2.70 -21.78 -3.48
CA TRP A 74 -2.53 -21.38 -4.88
C TRP A 74 -3.82 -21.42 -5.69
N TYR A 75 -4.80 -22.24 -5.31
CA TYR A 75 -6.11 -22.30 -5.96
C TYR A 75 -6.87 -20.98 -5.92
N LEU A 76 -6.58 -20.10 -4.92
CA LEU A 76 -7.18 -18.77 -4.83
C LEU A 76 -6.85 -17.88 -6.02
N LEU A 77 -5.77 -18.15 -6.74
CA LEU A 77 -5.46 -17.46 -7.99
C LEU A 77 -6.42 -17.78 -9.13
N GLY A 78 -7.35 -18.72 -8.94
CA GLY A 78 -8.52 -18.90 -9.79
C GLY A 78 -9.61 -17.84 -9.58
N GLU A 79 -9.57 -17.10 -8.49
CA GLU A 79 -10.56 -16.10 -8.10
C GLU A 79 -10.13 -14.69 -8.50
N GLU A 80 -11.06 -13.91 -9.04
CA GLU A 80 -10.78 -12.61 -9.65
C GLU A 80 -10.15 -11.60 -8.64
N ASN A 81 -10.64 -11.55 -7.42
CA ASN A 81 -10.11 -10.60 -6.42
C ASN A 81 -8.66 -10.90 -6.02
N HIS A 82 -8.30 -12.19 -5.94
CA HIS A 82 -6.94 -12.62 -5.63
C HIS A 82 -5.98 -12.32 -6.79
N GLN A 83 -6.41 -12.57 -8.05
CA GLN A 83 -5.65 -12.18 -9.24
C GLN A 83 -5.43 -10.66 -9.30
N LYS A 84 -6.48 -9.87 -9.06
CA LYS A 84 -6.40 -8.40 -9.04
C LYS A 84 -5.46 -7.90 -7.94
N LEU A 85 -5.45 -8.53 -6.77
CA LEU A 85 -4.52 -8.17 -5.71
C LEU A 85 -3.08 -8.49 -6.11
N GLN A 86 -2.82 -9.67 -6.68
CA GLN A 86 -1.49 -10.04 -7.14
C GLN A 86 -0.97 -9.09 -8.23
N GLN A 87 -1.81 -8.76 -9.20
CA GLN A 87 -1.47 -7.78 -10.23
C GLN A 87 -1.16 -6.41 -9.61
N TYR A 88 -1.99 -5.98 -8.66
CA TYR A 88 -1.77 -4.72 -7.92
C TYR A 88 -0.42 -4.70 -7.20
N VAL A 89 -0.07 -5.77 -6.48
CA VAL A 89 1.22 -5.86 -5.79
C VAL A 89 2.38 -5.86 -6.79
N SER A 90 2.25 -6.56 -7.91
CA SER A 90 3.22 -6.52 -9.00
C SER A 90 3.45 -5.10 -9.52
N ASP A 91 2.38 -4.36 -9.80
CA ASP A 91 2.47 -2.99 -10.29
C ASP A 91 3.03 -2.03 -9.24
N LEU A 92 2.68 -2.24 -7.97
CA LEU A 92 3.23 -1.48 -6.85
C LEU A 92 4.74 -1.69 -6.72
N LEU A 93 5.23 -2.91 -6.91
CA LEU A 93 6.66 -3.24 -6.94
C LEU A 93 7.38 -2.60 -8.13
N HIS A 94 6.75 -2.57 -9.31
CA HIS A 94 7.28 -1.88 -10.48
C HIS A 94 7.40 -0.37 -10.25
N ILE A 95 6.37 0.25 -9.66
CA ILE A 95 6.38 1.66 -9.27
C ILE A 95 7.49 1.92 -8.24
N TYR A 96 7.58 1.08 -7.21
CA TYR A 96 8.61 1.19 -6.18
C TYR A 96 10.02 1.20 -6.80
N ARG A 97 10.31 0.30 -7.73
CA ARG A 97 11.60 0.22 -8.42
C ARG A 97 11.85 1.37 -9.39
N LYS A 98 10.80 1.88 -10.03
CA LYS A 98 10.87 2.95 -11.02
C LYS A 98 11.18 4.31 -10.42
N TYR A 99 10.67 4.60 -9.21
CA TYR A 99 10.75 5.93 -8.62
C TYR A 99 11.70 5.97 -7.41
N PRO A 100 12.91 6.55 -7.56
CA PRO A 100 13.87 6.69 -6.46
C PRO A 100 13.35 7.43 -5.23
N ALA A 101 12.26 8.19 -5.36
CA ALA A 101 11.58 8.81 -4.23
C ALA A 101 11.10 7.78 -3.19
N LEU A 102 10.80 6.54 -3.59
CA LEU A 102 10.27 5.51 -2.71
C LEU A 102 11.33 4.69 -1.97
N TYR A 103 12.59 4.69 -2.44
CA TYR A 103 13.65 3.84 -1.85
C TYR A 103 15.01 4.52 -1.71
N GLY A 104 15.23 5.66 -2.37
CA GLY A 104 16.58 6.22 -2.52
C GLY A 104 17.05 7.07 -1.35
N ALA A 105 16.15 7.46 -0.42
CA ALA A 105 16.45 8.32 0.71
C ALA A 105 15.62 7.90 1.95
N ASP A 106 15.60 6.61 2.26
CA ASP A 106 14.77 6.07 3.34
C ASP A 106 15.21 6.52 4.74
N ASN A 107 16.49 6.80 4.92
CA ASN A 107 17.08 7.27 6.18
C ASN A 107 17.35 8.80 6.22
N ASP A 108 16.79 9.54 5.26
CA ASP A 108 16.86 11.01 5.25
C ASP A 108 15.51 11.59 5.69
N PRO A 109 15.40 12.18 6.89
CA PRO A 109 14.14 12.75 7.38
C PRO A 109 13.59 13.84 6.47
N SER A 110 14.45 14.55 5.72
CA SER A 110 14.02 15.60 4.79
C SER A 110 13.37 15.05 3.51
N ALA A 111 13.47 13.72 3.27
CA ALA A 111 12.86 13.05 2.12
C ALA A 111 11.43 12.58 2.38
N PHE A 112 10.91 12.74 3.60
CA PHE A 112 9.54 12.44 3.96
C PHE A 112 8.87 13.70 4.54
N GLU A 113 7.64 13.95 4.14
CA GLU A 113 6.87 15.08 4.64
C GLU A 113 5.38 14.73 4.73
N TRP A 114 4.82 14.81 5.93
CA TRP A 114 3.38 14.73 6.09
C TRP A 114 2.70 15.96 5.48
N ILE A 115 1.70 15.73 4.63
CA ILE A 115 0.79 16.77 4.17
C ILE A 115 -0.41 16.84 5.11
N ASN A 116 -0.99 15.69 5.44
CA ASN A 116 -2.03 15.58 6.45
C ASN A 116 -1.93 14.22 7.15
N ALA A 117 -1.65 14.25 8.45
CA ALA A 117 -1.62 13.09 9.33
C ALA A 117 -2.77 13.09 10.35
N ASN A 118 -3.57 14.15 10.40
CA ASN A 118 -4.49 14.43 11.52
C ASN A 118 -5.97 14.35 11.12
N ASP A 119 -6.28 13.83 9.94
CA ASP A 119 -7.67 13.65 9.50
C ASP A 119 -8.24 12.31 10.01
N GLY A 120 -8.20 12.15 11.34
CA GLY A 120 -8.67 10.93 12.02
C GLY A 120 -10.15 10.64 11.78
N ASP A 121 -11.00 11.67 11.76
CA ASP A 121 -12.45 11.52 11.56
C ASP A 121 -12.80 10.91 10.20
N ARG A 122 -11.95 11.15 9.18
CA ARG A 122 -12.12 10.59 7.83
C ARG A 122 -11.15 9.46 7.54
N SER A 123 -10.19 9.18 8.44
CA SER A 123 -9.13 8.20 8.27
C SER A 123 -8.38 8.36 6.95
N ILE A 124 -8.10 9.61 6.56
CA ILE A 124 -7.35 9.93 5.36
C ILE A 124 -5.98 10.47 5.74
N PHE A 125 -4.95 9.85 5.17
CA PHE A 125 -3.55 10.25 5.35
C PHE A 125 -2.94 10.66 4.03
N SER A 126 -2.15 11.73 4.05
CA SER A 126 -1.39 12.16 2.87
C SER A 126 0.01 12.61 3.24
N PHE A 127 0.97 12.22 2.40
CA PHE A 127 2.37 12.55 2.58
C PHE A 127 3.12 12.57 1.25
N VAL A 128 4.31 13.17 1.27
CA VAL A 128 5.19 13.26 0.12
C VAL A 128 6.48 12.49 0.38
N ARG A 129 6.87 11.72 -0.61
CA ARG A 129 8.21 11.14 -0.73
C ARG A 129 9.03 11.98 -1.72
N LYS A 130 10.16 12.48 -1.25
CA LYS A 130 11.08 13.27 -2.05
C LYS A 130 12.23 12.41 -2.53
N SER A 131 12.52 12.47 -3.83
CA SER A 131 13.68 11.73 -4.38
C SER A 131 14.98 12.37 -3.90
N PRO A 132 16.12 11.64 -3.93
CA PRO A 132 17.42 12.21 -3.60
C PRO A 132 17.76 13.46 -4.41
N THR A 133 17.32 13.51 -5.67
CA THR A 133 17.52 14.67 -6.56
C THR A 133 16.45 15.75 -6.43
N ARG A 134 15.46 15.54 -5.56
CA ARG A 134 14.27 16.41 -5.40
C ARG A 134 13.43 16.59 -6.67
N ARG A 135 13.62 15.73 -7.66
CA ARG A 135 12.81 15.61 -8.89
C ARG A 135 11.94 14.38 -8.79
N ASN A 136 10.79 14.38 -9.49
CA ASN A 136 9.84 13.24 -9.49
C ASN A 136 9.46 12.78 -8.07
N ASN A 137 9.10 13.75 -7.23
CA ASN A 137 8.55 13.47 -5.91
C ASN A 137 7.17 12.83 -6.06
N ILE A 138 6.80 11.99 -5.12
CA ILE A 138 5.52 11.28 -5.13
C ILE A 138 4.65 11.76 -3.97
N LEU A 139 3.44 12.19 -4.28
CA LEU A 139 2.38 12.43 -3.32
C LEU A 139 1.57 11.14 -3.18
N ILE A 140 1.38 10.69 -1.96
CA ILE A 140 0.60 9.51 -1.60
C ILE A 140 -0.60 9.97 -0.79
N VAL A 141 -1.79 9.47 -1.14
CA VAL A 141 -3.04 9.72 -0.43
C VAL A 141 -3.72 8.39 -0.19
N CYS A 142 -4.00 8.07 1.05
CA CYS A 142 -4.66 6.83 1.46
C CYS A 142 -5.95 7.15 2.22
N ASN A 143 -7.07 6.61 1.74
CA ASN A 143 -8.35 6.61 2.43
C ASN A 143 -8.60 5.20 3.00
N PHE A 144 -8.63 5.08 4.32
CA PHE A 144 -8.85 3.81 5.02
C PHE A 144 -10.31 3.54 5.36
N THR A 145 -11.23 4.33 4.81
CA THR A 145 -12.67 4.11 4.97
C THR A 145 -13.30 3.66 3.65
N PRO A 146 -14.41 2.90 3.69
CA PRO A 146 -15.14 2.54 2.46
C PRO A 146 -15.94 3.70 1.87
N VAL A 147 -15.86 4.88 2.47
CA VAL A 147 -16.63 6.07 2.04
C VAL A 147 -15.89 6.83 0.94
N ALA A 148 -16.49 6.93 -0.22
CA ALA A 148 -15.97 7.77 -1.30
C ALA A 148 -16.02 9.26 -0.92
N ARG A 149 -14.97 10.01 -1.28
CA ARG A 149 -14.80 11.43 -0.96
C ARG A 149 -14.51 12.22 -2.25
N PRO A 150 -15.50 12.43 -3.13
CA PRO A 150 -15.28 12.99 -4.48
C PRO A 150 -14.63 14.38 -4.48
N ASP A 151 -14.93 15.21 -3.49
CA ASP A 151 -14.43 16.59 -3.42
C ASP A 151 -13.34 16.77 -2.35
N TYR A 152 -12.64 15.69 -1.99
CA TYR A 152 -11.59 15.77 -0.97
C TYR A 152 -10.41 16.62 -1.47
N ARG A 153 -10.09 17.67 -0.72
CA ARG A 153 -8.99 18.59 -1.05
C ARG A 153 -7.70 18.14 -0.38
N VAL A 154 -6.69 17.89 -1.19
CA VAL A 154 -5.36 17.51 -0.73
C VAL A 154 -4.41 18.70 -0.85
N GLY A 155 -3.69 19.00 0.21
CA GLY A 155 -2.57 19.94 0.16
C GLY A 155 -1.47 19.42 -0.76
N VAL A 156 -0.77 20.33 -1.43
CA VAL A 156 0.36 19.99 -2.30
C VAL A 156 1.54 20.92 -2.01
N PRO A 157 2.79 20.42 -2.00
CA PRO A 157 3.96 21.24 -1.65
C PRO A 157 4.21 22.40 -2.63
N LYS A 158 3.80 22.25 -3.87
CA LYS A 158 3.99 23.26 -4.92
C LYS A 158 2.82 23.26 -5.91
N LYS A 159 2.42 24.43 -6.36
CA LYS A 159 1.44 24.56 -7.45
C LYS A 159 2.08 24.12 -8.77
N LYS A 160 1.85 22.87 -9.15
CA LYS A 160 2.36 22.24 -10.38
C LYS A 160 1.32 21.27 -10.93
N GLN A 161 1.57 20.77 -12.13
CA GLN A 161 0.82 19.66 -12.69
C GLN A 161 1.25 18.35 -12.00
N TYR A 162 0.30 17.56 -11.56
CA TYR A 162 0.48 16.23 -10.99
C TYR A 162 -0.06 15.18 -11.95
N LYS A 163 0.66 14.09 -12.10
CA LYS A 163 0.24 12.93 -12.89
C LYS A 163 -0.15 11.80 -11.96
N LEU A 164 -1.33 11.25 -12.12
CA LEU A 164 -1.72 10.00 -11.46
C LEU A 164 -0.85 8.87 -11.99
N ILE A 165 -0.21 8.12 -11.11
CA ILE A 165 0.65 6.98 -11.45
C ILE A 165 0.10 5.65 -10.98
N MET A 166 -0.78 5.67 -9.97
CA MET A 166 -1.46 4.48 -9.45
C MET A 166 -2.75 4.88 -8.75
N ASP A 167 -3.78 4.09 -8.99
CA ASP A 167 -5.06 4.18 -8.28
C ASP A 167 -5.49 2.75 -7.90
N CYS A 168 -5.60 2.47 -6.62
CA CYS A 168 -5.94 1.12 -6.13
C CYS A 168 -7.37 0.70 -6.49
N LEU A 169 -8.26 1.63 -6.80
CA LEU A 169 -9.63 1.33 -7.21
C LEU A 169 -9.72 0.75 -8.61
N LEU A 170 -8.75 1.04 -9.49
CA LEU A 170 -8.72 0.47 -10.85
C LEU A 170 -8.56 -1.06 -10.87
N TYR A 171 -8.18 -1.67 -9.75
CA TYR A 171 -8.08 -3.13 -9.59
C TYR A 171 -9.35 -3.75 -8.97
N THR A 172 -10.38 -2.96 -8.72
CA THR A 172 -11.64 -3.41 -8.08
C THR A 172 -12.87 -3.13 -8.91
N SER A 173 -12.78 -2.23 -9.88
CA SER A 173 -13.90 -1.86 -10.74
C SER A 173 -13.52 -2.06 -12.21
N PRO A 174 -14.47 -2.37 -13.11
CA PRO A 174 -14.22 -2.27 -14.55
C PRO A 174 -13.67 -0.88 -14.87
N SER A 175 -12.63 -0.85 -15.70
CA SER A 175 -12.01 0.42 -16.10
C SER A 175 -13.06 1.36 -16.72
N PRO A 176 -13.13 2.63 -16.32
CA PRO A 176 -13.98 3.59 -17.01
C PRO A 176 -13.42 4.02 -18.39
N ARG A 177 -12.55 3.22 -19.00
CA ARG A 177 -11.86 3.51 -20.27
C ARG A 177 -12.19 2.50 -21.39
N ASP A 178 -13.35 1.89 -21.32
CA ASP A 178 -13.93 1.16 -22.46
C ASP A 178 -15.06 1.99 -23.08
#